data_c806d43ea202d570781e76c92fb2bb8d
#
_entry.id   c806d43ea202d570781e76c92fb2bb8d
#
_cell.length_a   1.000
_cell.length_b   1.000
_cell.length_c   1.000
_cell.angle_alpha   90.00
_cell.angle_beta   90.00
_cell.angle_gamma   90.00
#
_symmetry.space_group_name_H-M   'P 1'
#
loop_
_entity.id
_entity.type
_entity.pdbx_description
1 polymer ?
#
loop_
_entity_poly.entity_id
_entity_poly.type
_entity_poly.pdbx_seq_one_letter_code
_entity_poly.pdbx_strand_id
1 'polypeptide(L)'
;MQEVFTGSWSITPKDFEALSALLLPCIMQGNIDQAESQLHKSVIKSYATDPTYLASRWELDDETLPEGSVAVIELEGVLYSWNTFALERWLWMAEQNDKICGVVLWINGPGGMVSHVDVVASTIKEMTKPVATFVAGTMASAHFWIGTAADRIFIASPLCEVGSVGVMVTWASWKKYFEKNGIDVRDIYPDSADLKNHEYRALEEKGDEEPIKQQLERLHEVFAQTVADNLGVEYDPELPLFRGQIFTGAEALELGYVDELGTLQDAVTWVLGRAIANQANQLSGL
;
A
#
# COMPACT_ATOMS: atom_id res chain seq x y z
N MET A 1 8.99 -15.02 4.39
CA MET A 1 8.33 -15.61 5.58
C MET A 1 8.64 -14.90 6.89
N GLN A 2 9.89 -14.56 7.19
CA GLN A 2 10.25 -13.87 8.44
C GLN A 2 9.50 -12.54 8.58
N GLU A 3 9.39 -11.73 7.52
CA GLU A 3 8.64 -10.47 7.50
C GLU A 3 7.17 -10.62 7.89
N VAL A 4 6.52 -11.75 7.53
CA VAL A 4 5.10 -11.99 7.84
C VAL A 4 4.82 -12.05 9.34
N PHE A 5 5.80 -12.52 10.13
CA PHE A 5 5.63 -12.72 11.58
C PHE A 5 6.28 -11.65 12.44
N THR A 6 7.11 -10.78 11.85
CA THR A 6 7.89 -9.79 12.61
C THR A 6 7.73 -8.36 12.10
N GLY A 7 7.05 -8.17 10.98
CA GLY A 7 6.83 -6.86 10.37
C GLY A 7 5.69 -6.07 11.02
N SER A 8 5.76 -4.74 10.94
CA SER A 8 4.62 -3.88 11.22
C SER A 8 3.68 -3.85 10.00
N TRP A 9 2.39 -4.03 10.24
CA TRP A 9 1.37 -4.18 9.21
C TRP A 9 0.39 -3.04 9.22
N SER A 10 0.08 -2.57 8.04
CA SER A 10 -1.10 -1.77 7.73
C SER A 10 -1.98 -2.62 6.81
N ILE A 11 -2.79 -3.50 7.39
CA ILE A 11 -3.67 -4.47 6.73
C ILE A 11 -4.95 -4.64 7.55
N THR A 12 -6.08 -4.97 6.92
CA THR A 12 -7.29 -5.21 7.68
C THR A 12 -7.16 -6.45 8.56
N PRO A 13 -7.75 -6.46 9.78
CA PRO A 13 -7.69 -7.62 10.69
C PRO A 13 -8.22 -8.91 10.04
N LYS A 14 -9.31 -8.82 9.28
CA LYS A 14 -9.93 -9.93 8.56
C LYS A 14 -8.96 -10.57 7.55
N ASP A 15 -8.24 -9.73 6.81
CA ASP A 15 -7.31 -10.22 5.79
C ASP A 15 -6.02 -10.76 6.41
N PHE A 16 -5.59 -10.19 7.55
CA PHE A 16 -4.49 -10.73 8.33
C PHE A 16 -4.83 -12.12 8.92
N GLU A 17 -6.04 -12.31 9.45
CA GLU A 17 -6.53 -13.63 9.90
C GLU A 17 -6.58 -14.63 8.75
N ALA A 18 -7.10 -14.24 7.59
CA ALA A 18 -7.15 -15.09 6.40
C ALA A 18 -5.74 -15.49 5.94
N LEU A 19 -4.79 -14.56 5.90
CA LEU A 19 -3.39 -14.82 5.58
C LEU A 19 -2.75 -15.78 6.59
N SER A 20 -2.97 -15.55 7.89
CA SER A 20 -2.46 -16.40 8.96
C SER A 20 -3.03 -17.82 8.88
N ALA A 21 -4.33 -17.95 8.61
CA ALA A 21 -4.99 -19.24 8.46
C ALA A 21 -4.46 -20.04 7.25
N LEU A 22 -4.02 -19.38 6.20
CA LEU A 22 -3.39 -20.02 5.04
C LEU A 22 -1.95 -20.47 5.31
N LEU A 23 -1.17 -19.63 5.99
CA LEU A 23 0.27 -19.84 6.17
C LEU A 23 0.61 -20.77 7.33
N LEU A 24 -0.07 -20.62 8.49
CA LEU A 24 0.24 -21.38 9.69
C LEU A 24 0.20 -22.90 9.49
N PRO A 25 -0.83 -23.49 8.84
CA PRO A 25 -0.84 -24.94 8.59
C PRO A 25 0.33 -25.40 7.72
N CYS A 26 0.70 -24.64 6.69
CA CYS A 26 1.82 -24.98 5.82
C CYS A 26 3.14 -24.97 6.59
N ILE A 27 3.34 -23.98 7.43
CA ILE A 27 4.55 -23.84 8.26
C ILE A 27 4.64 -24.96 9.30
N MET A 28 3.54 -25.25 10.00
CA MET A 28 3.48 -26.31 11.00
C MET A 28 3.74 -27.71 10.41
N GLN A 29 3.43 -27.91 9.13
CA GLN A 29 3.71 -29.16 8.40
C GLN A 29 5.10 -29.15 7.76
N GLY A 30 5.90 -28.11 7.90
CA GLY A 30 7.21 -27.96 7.26
C GLY A 30 7.16 -27.72 5.76
N ASN A 31 5.98 -27.33 5.23
CA ASN A 31 5.75 -27.14 3.80
C ASN A 31 5.97 -25.66 3.40
N ILE A 32 7.23 -25.23 3.51
CA ILE A 32 7.64 -23.83 3.33
C ILE A 32 7.37 -23.35 1.91
N ASP A 33 7.66 -24.16 0.90
CA ASP A 33 7.43 -23.84 -0.51
C ASP A 33 5.96 -23.55 -0.82
N GLN A 34 5.05 -24.30 -0.18
CA GLN A 34 3.61 -24.07 -0.31
C GLN A 34 3.19 -22.76 0.37
N ALA A 35 3.75 -22.46 1.54
CA ALA A 35 3.50 -21.19 2.21
C ALA A 35 4.00 -20.00 1.37
N GLU A 36 5.19 -20.09 0.79
CA GLU A 36 5.74 -19.06 -0.11
C GLU A 36 4.89 -18.89 -1.36
N SER A 37 4.42 -19.99 -1.98
CA SER A 37 3.54 -19.91 -3.15
C SER A 37 2.19 -19.21 -2.85
N GLN A 38 1.70 -19.25 -1.61
CA GLN A 38 0.52 -18.51 -1.20
C GLN A 38 0.80 -17.00 -1.03
N LEU A 39 2.00 -16.63 -0.57
CA LEU A 39 2.44 -15.24 -0.49
C LEU A 39 2.56 -14.58 -1.86
N HIS A 40 2.99 -15.32 -2.88
CA HIS A 40 3.13 -14.82 -4.24
C HIS A 40 1.80 -14.61 -5.00
N LYS A 41 0.65 -14.78 -4.36
CA LYS A 41 -0.66 -14.43 -4.95
C LYS A 41 -0.92 -12.92 -4.99
N SER A 42 -0.12 -12.13 -4.29
CA SER A 42 -0.13 -10.67 -4.49
C SER A 42 0.43 -10.36 -5.86
N VAL A 43 -0.39 -9.73 -6.68
CA VAL A 43 -0.02 -9.38 -8.04
C VAL A 43 0.26 -7.90 -8.09
N ILE A 44 1.48 -7.55 -8.51
CA ILE A 44 1.80 -6.20 -8.90
C ILE A 44 2.33 -6.25 -10.33
N LYS A 45 1.72 -5.48 -11.22
CA LYS A 45 2.04 -5.44 -12.64
C LYS A 45 2.03 -4.01 -13.12
N SER A 46 2.78 -3.74 -14.17
CA SER A 46 2.75 -2.46 -14.86
C SER A 46 2.66 -2.68 -16.37
N TYR A 47 1.95 -1.82 -17.03
CA TYR A 47 1.89 -1.74 -18.49
C TYR A 47 1.52 -0.33 -18.92
N ALA A 48 1.87 0.05 -20.13
CA ALA A 48 1.37 1.24 -20.76
C ALA A 48 0.20 0.88 -21.70
N THR A 49 -0.76 1.79 -21.86
CA THR A 49 -1.93 1.58 -22.71
C THR A 49 -2.21 2.81 -23.55
N ASP A 50 -2.80 2.61 -24.74
CA ASP A 50 -3.39 3.67 -25.54
C ASP A 50 -4.66 4.16 -24.81
N PRO A 51 -4.79 5.47 -24.52
CA PRO A 51 -5.95 6.01 -23.83
C PRO A 51 -7.29 5.79 -24.58
N THR A 52 -7.24 5.55 -25.89
CA THR A 52 -8.43 5.28 -26.71
C THR A 52 -8.78 3.78 -26.78
N TYR A 53 -7.83 2.89 -26.44
CA TYR A 53 -8.02 1.45 -26.49
C TYR A 53 -7.25 0.70 -25.41
N LEU A 54 -7.85 0.55 -24.23
CA LEU A 54 -7.22 -0.05 -23.02
C LEU A 54 -6.77 -1.52 -23.19
N ALA A 55 -7.24 -2.23 -24.22
CA ALA A 55 -6.79 -3.59 -24.47
C ALA A 55 -5.37 -3.66 -25.06
N SER A 56 -4.87 -2.54 -25.58
CA SER A 56 -3.47 -2.44 -26.03
C SER A 56 -2.55 -2.30 -24.82
N ARG A 57 -1.56 -3.18 -24.72
CA ARG A 57 -0.63 -3.19 -23.60
C ARG A 57 0.81 -3.31 -24.08
N TRP A 58 1.68 -2.47 -23.54
CA TRP A 58 3.12 -2.46 -23.78
C TRP A 58 3.86 -2.47 -22.44
N GLU A 59 5.09 -2.96 -22.42
CA GLU A 59 5.99 -2.72 -21.30
C GLU A 59 6.28 -1.19 -21.20
N LEU A 60 6.59 -0.70 -19.98
CA LEU A 60 6.81 0.74 -19.78
C LEU A 60 8.03 1.31 -20.53
N ASP A 61 8.96 0.46 -20.93
CA ASP A 61 10.19 0.78 -21.67
C ASP A 61 10.16 0.30 -23.13
N ASP A 62 9.00 -0.12 -23.64
CA ASP A 62 8.87 -0.58 -25.04
C ASP A 62 9.11 0.59 -26.02
N GLU A 63 10.05 0.40 -26.93
CA GLU A 63 10.39 1.39 -27.97
C GLU A 63 9.22 1.68 -28.92
N THR A 64 8.28 0.75 -29.07
CA THR A 64 7.10 0.89 -29.95
C THR A 64 5.91 1.58 -29.27
N LEU A 65 6.07 1.97 -28.00
CA LEU A 65 5.03 2.65 -27.25
C LEU A 65 4.53 3.90 -27.97
N PRO A 66 3.20 4.07 -28.17
CA PRO A 66 2.65 5.28 -28.77
C PRO A 66 2.87 6.52 -27.90
N GLU A 67 3.04 7.67 -28.54
CA GLU A 67 3.04 8.97 -27.84
C GLU A 67 1.70 9.20 -27.13
N GLY A 68 1.76 9.75 -25.91
CA GLY A 68 0.58 10.02 -25.09
C GLY A 68 -0.04 8.79 -24.42
N SER A 69 0.70 7.68 -24.36
CA SER A 69 0.29 6.50 -23.60
C SER A 69 0.16 6.80 -22.12
N VAL A 70 -0.70 6.06 -21.41
CA VAL A 70 -0.87 6.13 -19.96
C VAL A 70 -0.31 4.84 -19.33
N ALA A 71 0.54 4.98 -18.31
CA ALA A 71 0.98 3.85 -17.52
C ALA A 71 -0.14 3.41 -16.57
N VAL A 72 -0.43 2.11 -16.52
CA VAL A 72 -1.32 1.51 -15.53
C VAL A 72 -0.50 0.60 -14.63
N ILE A 73 -0.52 0.85 -13.33
CA ILE A 73 0.18 0.03 -12.33
C ILE A 73 -0.88 -0.64 -11.46
N GLU A 74 -0.98 -1.96 -11.60
CA GLU A 74 -1.95 -2.78 -10.87
C GLU A 74 -1.37 -3.21 -9.51
N LEU A 75 -2.08 -2.87 -8.43
CA LEU A 75 -1.77 -3.21 -7.05
C LEU A 75 -2.88 -4.13 -6.52
N GLU A 76 -2.69 -5.44 -6.61
CA GLU A 76 -3.69 -6.42 -6.21
C GLU A 76 -3.17 -7.29 -5.06
N GLY A 77 -4.01 -7.48 -4.04
CA GLY A 77 -3.72 -8.32 -2.88
C GLY A 77 -2.90 -7.61 -1.80
N VAL A 78 -2.20 -8.38 -0.97
CA VAL A 78 -1.43 -7.85 0.17
C VAL A 78 -0.12 -7.21 -0.29
N LEU A 79 0.20 -6.03 0.21
CA LEU A 79 1.50 -5.37 -0.06
C LEU A 79 2.59 -5.93 0.86
N TYR A 80 3.69 -6.33 0.24
CA TYR A 80 4.94 -6.68 0.91
C TYR A 80 6.03 -5.67 0.55
N SER A 81 7.14 -5.64 1.28
CA SER A 81 8.23 -4.67 1.05
C SER A 81 8.76 -4.71 -0.40
N TRP A 82 8.86 -5.89 -1.02
CA TRP A 82 9.30 -5.98 -2.42
C TRP A 82 8.31 -5.38 -3.42
N ASN A 83 7.00 -5.34 -3.10
CA ASN A 83 6.00 -4.71 -3.95
C ASN A 83 6.17 -3.18 -3.95
N THR A 84 6.44 -2.57 -2.80
CA THR A 84 6.62 -1.11 -2.70
C THR A 84 7.87 -0.64 -3.44
N PHE A 85 8.98 -1.39 -3.39
CA PHE A 85 10.17 -1.10 -4.20
C PHE A 85 9.92 -1.26 -5.71
N ALA A 86 9.15 -2.27 -6.12
CA ALA A 86 8.78 -2.43 -7.53
C ALA A 86 7.88 -1.29 -8.01
N LEU A 87 6.92 -0.88 -7.18
CA LEU A 87 6.02 0.24 -7.46
C LEU A 87 6.81 1.54 -7.67
N GLU A 88 7.71 1.89 -6.74
CA GLU A 88 8.55 3.08 -6.88
C GLU A 88 9.35 3.07 -8.18
N ARG A 89 9.95 1.93 -8.53
CA ARG A 89 10.67 1.78 -9.79
C ARG A 89 9.79 2.04 -11.01
N TRP A 90 8.56 1.53 -11.04
CA TRP A 90 7.64 1.74 -12.17
C TRP A 90 7.11 3.16 -12.24
N LEU A 91 6.87 3.82 -11.12
CA LEU A 91 6.57 5.24 -11.07
C LEU A 91 7.71 6.06 -11.68
N TRP A 92 8.96 5.75 -11.28
CA TRP A 92 10.13 6.39 -11.85
C TRP A 92 10.26 6.13 -13.37
N MET A 93 10.06 4.88 -13.84
CA MET A 93 10.10 4.56 -15.27
C MET A 93 9.03 5.33 -16.05
N ALA A 94 7.80 5.40 -15.50
CA ALA A 94 6.72 6.16 -16.12
C ALA A 94 7.03 7.67 -16.18
N GLU A 95 7.62 8.23 -15.11
CA GLU A 95 8.04 9.64 -15.06
C GLU A 95 9.11 9.96 -16.10
N GLN A 96 10.10 9.08 -16.29
CA GLN A 96 11.23 9.29 -17.22
C GLN A 96 10.90 9.01 -18.69
N ASN A 97 9.82 8.31 -18.99
CA ASN A 97 9.47 7.97 -20.37
C ASN A 97 8.62 9.06 -21.03
N ASP A 98 9.19 9.80 -21.99
CA ASP A 98 8.54 10.92 -22.68
C ASP A 98 7.25 10.51 -23.43
N LYS A 99 7.08 9.23 -23.80
CA LYS A 99 5.87 8.73 -24.46
C LYS A 99 4.72 8.50 -23.50
N ILE A 100 5.00 8.41 -22.19
CA ILE A 100 3.98 8.25 -21.13
C ILE A 100 3.56 9.63 -20.66
N CYS A 101 2.28 9.93 -20.75
CA CYS A 101 1.74 11.24 -20.37
C CYS A 101 1.23 11.31 -18.93
N GLY A 102 1.07 10.17 -18.23
CA GLY A 102 0.65 10.08 -16.83
C GLY A 102 0.42 8.65 -16.38
N VAL A 103 -0.05 8.49 -15.14
CA VAL A 103 -0.16 7.20 -14.46
C VAL A 103 -1.56 6.97 -13.92
N VAL A 104 -2.06 5.74 -13.99
CA VAL A 104 -3.21 5.26 -13.22
C VAL A 104 -2.75 4.13 -12.31
N LEU A 105 -2.99 4.30 -11.01
CA LEU A 105 -2.85 3.25 -10.01
C LEU A 105 -4.17 2.48 -9.96
N TRP A 106 -4.19 1.25 -10.44
CA TRP A 106 -5.32 0.34 -10.30
C TRP A 106 -5.16 -0.43 -8.99
N ILE A 107 -6.08 -0.23 -8.04
CA ILE A 107 -5.94 -0.74 -6.67
C ILE A 107 -7.08 -1.69 -6.31
N ASN A 108 -6.72 -2.88 -5.80
CA ASN A 108 -7.63 -3.82 -5.17
C ASN A 108 -6.90 -4.61 -4.08
N GLY A 109 -6.81 -4.05 -2.88
CA GLY A 109 -6.10 -4.74 -1.80
C GLY A 109 -6.35 -4.19 -0.41
N PRO A 110 -6.12 -5.03 0.61
CA PRO A 110 -6.44 -4.76 2.01
C PRO A 110 -5.37 -3.93 2.74
N GLY A 111 -4.28 -3.60 2.09
CA GLY A 111 -3.09 -3.04 2.72
C GLY A 111 -1.92 -4.03 2.76
N GLY A 112 -1.03 -3.89 3.73
CA GLY A 112 0.15 -4.74 3.86
C GLY A 112 1.20 -4.18 4.80
N MET A 113 2.46 -4.44 4.51
CA MET A 113 3.59 -3.93 5.31
C MET A 113 3.76 -2.43 5.12
N VAL A 114 4.12 -1.73 6.21
CA VAL A 114 4.34 -0.27 6.18
C VAL A 114 5.69 0.13 5.57
N SER A 115 6.58 -0.85 5.37
CA SER A 115 7.94 -0.58 4.87
C SER A 115 7.91 0.08 3.49
N HIS A 116 8.52 1.27 3.38
CA HIS A 116 8.67 2.02 2.13
C HIS A 116 7.36 2.60 1.53
N VAL A 117 6.24 2.53 2.25
CA VAL A 117 4.94 3.06 1.80
C VAL A 117 4.95 4.58 1.76
N ASP A 118 5.54 5.21 2.76
CA ASP A 118 5.73 6.66 2.88
C ASP A 118 6.55 7.22 1.72
N VAL A 119 7.62 6.55 1.33
CA VAL A 119 8.47 6.93 0.19
C VAL A 119 7.67 6.85 -1.11
N VAL A 120 6.92 5.76 -1.32
CA VAL A 120 6.07 5.62 -2.51
C VAL A 120 5.01 6.72 -2.58
N ALA A 121 4.34 7.03 -1.47
CA ALA A 121 3.36 8.10 -1.41
C ALA A 121 4.00 9.46 -1.74
N SER A 122 5.18 9.75 -1.20
CA SER A 122 5.95 10.96 -1.54
C SER A 122 6.36 10.99 -3.01
N THR A 123 6.83 9.87 -3.57
CA THR A 123 7.18 9.77 -4.99
C THR A 123 5.99 10.11 -5.89
N ILE A 124 4.79 9.58 -5.58
CA ILE A 124 3.57 9.91 -6.33
C ILE A 124 3.29 11.41 -6.27
N LYS A 125 3.39 12.01 -5.09
CA LYS A 125 3.11 13.44 -4.87
C LYS A 125 4.09 14.35 -5.58
N GLU A 126 5.32 13.90 -5.78
CA GLU A 126 6.40 14.65 -6.45
C GLU A 126 6.40 14.48 -7.98
N MET A 127 5.59 13.57 -8.53
CA MET A 127 5.51 13.36 -9.98
C MET A 127 5.05 14.65 -10.69
N THR A 128 5.67 14.94 -11.82
CA THR A 128 5.28 16.07 -12.69
C THR A 128 4.14 15.68 -13.62
N LYS A 129 4.02 14.39 -13.91
CA LYS A 129 2.94 13.80 -14.69
C LYS A 129 1.72 13.55 -13.83
N PRO A 130 0.49 13.73 -14.34
CA PRO A 130 -0.71 13.49 -13.58
C PRO A 130 -0.85 12.03 -13.17
N VAL A 131 -1.29 11.81 -11.93
CA VAL A 131 -1.55 10.49 -11.38
C VAL A 131 -3.01 10.39 -10.95
N ALA A 132 -3.71 9.35 -11.38
CA ALA A 132 -5.03 9.01 -10.85
C ALA A 132 -5.00 7.64 -10.16
N THR A 133 -5.83 7.48 -9.14
CA THR A 133 -6.12 6.18 -8.53
C THR A 133 -7.48 5.68 -9.02
N PHE A 134 -7.56 4.41 -9.41
CA PHE A 134 -8.81 3.70 -9.69
C PHE A 134 -8.97 2.53 -8.71
N VAL A 135 -9.97 2.62 -7.84
CA VAL A 135 -10.30 1.60 -6.84
C VAL A 135 -11.25 0.58 -7.46
N ALA A 136 -10.75 -0.64 -7.73
CA ALA A 136 -11.54 -1.69 -8.36
C ALA A 136 -12.44 -2.47 -7.38
N GLY A 137 -12.05 -2.50 -6.09
CA GLY A 137 -12.79 -3.18 -5.03
C GLY A 137 -12.44 -2.61 -3.67
N THR A 138 -11.28 -2.94 -3.14
CA THR A 138 -10.81 -2.49 -1.83
C THR A 138 -9.54 -1.66 -1.99
N MET A 139 -9.49 -0.51 -1.32
CA MET A 139 -8.29 0.30 -1.14
C MET A 139 -8.17 0.64 0.34
N ALA A 140 -7.61 -0.27 1.12
CA ALA A 140 -7.54 -0.12 2.57
C ALA A 140 -6.09 -0.01 3.06
N SER A 141 -5.88 0.71 4.15
CA SER A 141 -4.66 0.75 4.92
C SER A 141 -3.44 1.19 4.07
N ALA A 142 -2.37 0.41 3.91
CA ALA A 142 -1.21 0.80 3.08
C ALA A 142 -1.60 1.14 1.63
N HIS A 143 -2.62 0.48 1.05
CA HIS A 143 -3.16 0.86 -0.25
C HIS A 143 -3.85 2.23 -0.24
N PHE A 144 -4.57 2.55 0.84
CA PHE A 144 -5.20 3.86 1.01
C PHE A 144 -4.14 4.95 1.17
N TRP A 145 -3.08 4.69 1.93
CA TRP A 145 -1.94 5.61 2.05
C TRP A 145 -1.35 5.95 0.68
N ILE A 146 -1.07 4.93 -0.15
CA ILE A 146 -0.53 5.10 -1.49
C ILE A 146 -1.55 5.81 -2.41
N GLY A 147 -2.79 5.33 -2.42
CA GLY A 147 -3.81 5.78 -3.36
C GLY A 147 -4.26 7.22 -3.15
N THR A 148 -4.25 7.72 -1.89
CA THR A 148 -4.58 9.12 -1.58
C THR A 148 -3.50 10.11 -2.03
N ALA A 149 -2.29 9.65 -2.35
CA ALA A 149 -1.24 10.53 -2.88
C ALA A 149 -1.46 10.96 -4.34
N ALA A 150 -2.37 10.29 -5.07
CA ALA A 150 -2.73 10.67 -6.44
C ALA A 150 -3.52 11.99 -6.50
N ASP A 151 -3.56 12.60 -7.68
CA ASP A 151 -4.28 13.86 -7.91
C ASP A 151 -5.80 13.68 -7.95
N ARG A 152 -6.29 12.46 -8.25
CA ARG A 152 -7.72 12.13 -8.32
C ARG A 152 -7.97 10.66 -8.03
N ILE A 153 -9.07 10.37 -7.32
CA ILE A 153 -9.44 9.02 -6.91
C ILE A 153 -10.81 8.67 -7.50
N PHE A 154 -10.82 7.67 -8.37
CA PHE A 154 -12.02 7.05 -8.94
C PHE A 154 -12.35 5.76 -8.21
N ILE A 155 -13.64 5.48 -8.00
CA ILE A 155 -14.10 4.19 -7.46
C ILE A 155 -15.02 3.50 -8.46
N ALA A 156 -14.87 2.18 -8.59
CA ALA A 156 -15.66 1.37 -9.53
C ALA A 156 -17.13 1.21 -9.09
N SER A 157 -17.41 1.27 -7.79
CA SER A 157 -18.73 0.94 -7.24
C SER A 157 -18.96 1.63 -5.88
N PRO A 158 -20.21 2.00 -5.56
CA PRO A 158 -20.57 2.43 -4.20
C PRO A 158 -20.28 1.39 -3.11
N LEU A 159 -20.06 0.11 -3.50
CA LEU A 159 -19.73 -0.99 -2.59
C LEU A 159 -18.22 -1.23 -2.45
N CYS A 160 -17.37 -0.44 -3.11
CA CYS A 160 -15.93 -0.46 -2.82
C CYS A 160 -15.68 -0.13 -1.35
N GLU A 161 -14.59 -0.63 -0.81
CA GLU A 161 -14.17 -0.36 0.57
C GLU A 161 -12.89 0.48 0.58
N VAL A 162 -12.86 1.57 1.37
CA VAL A 162 -11.68 2.44 1.50
C VAL A 162 -11.44 2.84 2.95
N GLY A 163 -10.22 3.30 3.28
CA GLY A 163 -9.88 3.77 4.62
C GLY A 163 -8.95 2.82 5.36
N SER A 164 -9.33 2.41 6.59
CA SER A 164 -8.47 1.60 7.48
C SER A 164 -7.13 2.29 7.77
N VAL A 165 -7.14 3.59 8.09
CA VAL A 165 -5.95 4.36 8.45
C VAL A 165 -5.50 3.94 9.83
N GLY A 166 -4.52 3.04 9.90
CA GLY A 166 -4.03 2.48 11.14
C GLY A 166 -2.91 1.48 10.91
N VAL A 167 -2.16 1.20 11.96
CA VAL A 167 -1.08 0.22 11.97
C VAL A 167 -1.25 -0.77 13.11
N MET A 168 -0.79 -1.99 12.91
CA MET A 168 -0.87 -3.04 13.91
C MET A 168 0.36 -3.94 13.86
N VAL A 169 0.62 -4.66 14.93
CA VAL A 169 1.53 -5.80 14.98
C VAL A 169 0.79 -6.98 15.62
N THR A 170 0.99 -8.16 15.08
CA THR A 170 0.54 -9.39 15.72
C THR A 170 1.74 -10.08 16.36
N TRP A 171 1.64 -10.36 17.64
CA TRP A 171 2.66 -11.07 18.39
C TRP A 171 2.24 -12.51 18.70
N ALA A 172 3.10 -13.46 18.35
CA ALA A 172 2.93 -14.85 18.71
C ALA A 172 4.24 -15.41 19.30
N SER A 173 4.23 -15.79 20.60
CA SER A 173 5.40 -16.43 21.23
C SER A 173 5.44 -17.91 20.92
N TRP A 174 6.56 -18.35 20.37
CA TRP A 174 6.85 -19.76 20.12
C TRP A 174 7.72 -20.39 21.21
N LYS A 175 8.15 -19.64 22.22
CA LYS A 175 9.08 -20.06 23.26
C LYS A 175 8.63 -21.34 23.96
N LYS A 176 7.38 -21.37 24.45
CA LYS A 176 6.81 -22.57 25.11
C LYS A 176 6.74 -23.79 24.20
N TYR A 177 6.50 -23.58 22.90
CA TYR A 177 6.47 -24.66 21.92
C TYR A 177 7.87 -25.26 21.72
N PHE A 178 8.90 -24.41 21.58
CA PHE A 178 10.29 -24.86 21.44
C PHE A 178 10.77 -25.59 22.69
N GLU A 179 10.53 -25.03 23.88
CA GLU A 179 10.86 -25.66 25.16
C GLU A 179 10.23 -27.06 25.31
N LYS A 180 8.94 -27.19 24.97
CA LYS A 180 8.22 -28.49 25.03
C LYS A 180 8.82 -29.52 24.08
N ASN A 181 9.42 -29.10 22.96
CA ASN A 181 10.07 -29.98 21.99
C ASN A 181 11.60 -30.13 22.24
N GLY A 182 12.10 -29.70 23.40
CA GLY A 182 13.51 -29.83 23.77
C GLY A 182 14.46 -28.90 23.02
N ILE A 183 13.95 -27.84 22.45
CA ILE A 183 14.73 -26.82 21.71
C ILE A 183 14.97 -25.64 22.65
N ASP A 184 16.22 -25.36 22.98
CA ASP A 184 16.66 -24.21 23.77
C ASP A 184 17.07 -23.08 22.81
N VAL A 185 16.24 -22.03 22.69
CA VAL A 185 16.52 -20.84 21.88
C VAL A 185 16.96 -19.71 22.79
N ARG A 186 18.13 -19.13 22.50
CA ARG A 186 18.73 -18.04 23.29
C ARG A 186 19.15 -16.90 22.39
N ASP A 187 18.66 -15.71 22.68
CA ASP A 187 19.16 -14.48 22.09
C ASP A 187 20.29 -13.93 22.95
N ILE A 188 21.45 -13.68 22.36
CA ILE A 188 22.65 -13.19 23.08
C ILE A 188 22.97 -11.79 22.53
N TYR A 189 23.00 -10.83 23.43
CA TYR A 189 23.28 -9.42 23.11
C TYR A 189 24.58 -9.00 23.87
N PRO A 190 25.42 -8.14 23.26
CA PRO A 190 26.50 -7.50 24.04
C PRO A 190 25.87 -6.48 25.01
N ASP A 191 26.52 -6.26 26.15
CA ASP A 191 26.05 -5.34 27.20
C ASP A 191 25.86 -3.91 26.68
N SER A 192 26.63 -3.50 25.65
CA SER A 192 26.53 -2.21 25.00
C SER A 192 25.34 -2.04 24.03
N ALA A 193 24.57 -3.10 23.79
CA ALA A 193 23.40 -3.10 22.89
C ALA A 193 22.11 -3.54 23.62
N ASP A 194 21.93 -3.08 24.83
CA ASP A 194 20.81 -3.40 25.71
C ASP A 194 19.44 -2.94 25.20
N LEU A 195 19.41 -1.96 24.28
CA LEU A 195 18.17 -1.48 23.63
C LEU A 195 17.81 -2.26 22.35
N LYS A 196 18.69 -3.16 21.88
CA LYS A 196 18.36 -3.93 20.68
C LYS A 196 17.20 -4.90 20.93
N ASN A 197 16.15 -4.80 20.10
CA ASN A 197 14.88 -5.54 20.24
C ASN A 197 14.23 -5.37 21.63
N HIS A 198 14.44 -4.21 22.27
CA HIS A 198 13.94 -3.94 23.62
C HIS A 198 12.42 -4.09 23.69
N GLU A 199 11.70 -3.62 22.66
CA GLU A 199 10.26 -3.63 22.59
C GLU A 199 9.70 -5.06 22.63
N TYR A 200 10.28 -5.96 21.82
CA TYR A 200 9.86 -7.36 21.75
C TYR A 200 10.31 -8.15 22.99
N ARG A 201 11.47 -7.84 23.58
CA ARG A 201 11.91 -8.46 24.83
C ARG A 201 11.03 -8.05 26.00
N ALA A 202 10.64 -6.79 26.08
CA ALA A 202 9.72 -6.30 27.11
C ALA A 202 8.38 -7.06 27.06
N LEU A 203 7.86 -7.27 25.85
CA LEU A 203 6.64 -8.04 25.64
C LEU A 203 6.83 -9.53 26.01
N GLU A 204 7.89 -10.19 25.50
CA GLU A 204 8.13 -11.63 25.72
C GLU A 204 8.43 -11.96 27.19
N GLU A 205 9.23 -11.14 27.87
CA GLU A 205 9.71 -11.43 29.21
C GLU A 205 8.77 -10.93 30.32
N LYS A 206 8.09 -9.80 30.08
CA LYS A 206 7.31 -9.07 31.10
C LYS A 206 5.83 -8.91 30.74
N GLY A 207 5.43 -9.23 29.50
CA GLY A 207 4.10 -8.92 28.98
C GLY A 207 3.86 -7.42 28.80
N ASP A 208 4.94 -6.62 28.70
CA ASP A 208 4.87 -5.17 28.57
C ASP A 208 4.72 -4.77 27.09
N GLU A 209 3.53 -4.35 26.70
CA GLU A 209 3.17 -3.94 25.35
C GLU A 209 3.50 -2.47 25.06
N GLU A 210 3.78 -1.67 26.10
CA GLU A 210 3.88 -0.22 25.98
C GLU A 210 4.96 0.24 24.98
N PRO A 211 6.19 -0.35 24.98
CA PRO A 211 7.20 0.04 23.99
C PRO A 211 6.78 -0.21 22.54
N ILE A 212 6.03 -1.29 22.27
CA ILE A 212 5.50 -1.59 20.92
C ILE A 212 4.39 -0.60 20.57
N LYS A 213 3.47 -0.30 21.50
CA LYS A 213 2.40 0.70 21.27
C LYS A 213 2.97 2.07 20.92
N GLN A 214 4.00 2.52 21.61
CA GLN A 214 4.68 3.78 21.30
C GLN A 214 5.33 3.79 19.91
N GLN A 215 5.85 2.66 19.45
CA GLN A 215 6.37 2.53 18.10
C GLN A 215 5.24 2.61 17.06
N LEU A 216 4.13 1.91 17.30
CA LEU A 216 2.96 1.93 16.42
C LEU A 216 2.33 3.32 16.35
N GLU A 217 2.26 4.04 17.48
CA GLU A 217 1.73 5.41 17.53
C GLU A 217 2.51 6.34 16.60
N ARG A 218 3.84 6.32 16.65
CA ARG A 218 4.68 7.12 15.74
C ARG A 218 4.44 6.80 14.27
N LEU A 219 4.26 5.51 13.93
CA LEU A 219 3.95 5.10 12.56
C LEU A 219 2.55 5.54 12.14
N HIS A 220 1.60 5.43 13.07
CA HIS A 220 0.22 5.85 12.85
C HIS A 220 0.11 7.35 12.60
N GLU A 221 0.79 8.18 13.41
CA GLU A 221 0.83 9.63 13.23
C GLU A 221 1.33 10.03 11.84
N VAL A 222 2.42 9.42 11.35
CA VAL A 222 2.95 9.68 10.01
C VAL A 222 1.92 9.30 8.94
N PHE A 223 1.30 8.12 9.07
CA PHE A 223 0.29 7.68 8.13
C PHE A 223 -0.93 8.61 8.11
N ALA A 224 -1.50 8.88 9.28
CA ALA A 224 -2.69 9.72 9.43
C ALA A 224 -2.47 11.14 8.91
N GLN A 225 -1.33 11.76 9.27
CA GLN A 225 -0.98 13.09 8.78
C GLN A 225 -0.82 13.12 7.25
N THR A 226 -0.11 12.12 6.68
CA THR A 226 0.06 12.05 5.22
C THR A 226 -1.28 11.91 4.50
N VAL A 227 -2.19 11.09 5.01
CA VAL A 227 -3.54 10.93 4.43
C VAL A 227 -4.33 12.23 4.56
N ALA A 228 -4.27 12.90 5.72
CA ALA A 228 -4.93 14.19 5.93
C ALA A 228 -4.47 15.24 4.92
N ASP A 229 -3.15 15.37 4.75
CA ASP A 229 -2.52 16.30 3.80
C ASP A 229 -2.91 15.97 2.34
N ASN A 230 -2.93 14.68 1.98
CA ASN A 230 -3.28 14.22 0.65
C ASN A 230 -4.76 14.51 0.30
N LEU A 231 -5.66 14.28 1.24
CA LEU A 231 -7.10 14.53 1.08
C LEU A 231 -7.47 16.01 1.27
N GLY A 232 -6.54 16.85 1.77
CA GLY A 232 -6.82 18.25 2.09
C GLY A 232 -7.79 18.42 3.26
N VAL A 233 -7.82 17.47 4.21
CA VAL A 233 -8.62 17.53 5.42
C VAL A 233 -7.77 17.83 6.65
N GLU A 234 -8.34 18.41 7.69
CA GLU A 234 -7.64 18.61 8.95
C GLU A 234 -7.46 17.27 9.68
N TYR A 235 -6.25 17.01 10.17
CA TYR A 235 -6.01 15.84 11.01
C TYR A 235 -6.67 16.02 12.37
N ASP A 236 -7.66 15.20 12.65
CA ASP A 236 -8.31 15.08 13.97
C ASP A 236 -8.29 13.61 14.39
N PRO A 237 -7.56 13.25 15.45
CA PRO A 237 -7.44 11.86 15.91
C PRO A 237 -8.77 11.24 16.37
N GLU A 238 -9.80 12.05 16.59
CA GLU A 238 -11.14 11.57 16.97
C GLU A 238 -12.01 11.21 15.75
N LEU A 239 -11.63 11.65 14.54
CA LEU A 239 -12.35 11.27 13.32
C LEU A 239 -12.24 9.78 13.05
N PRO A 240 -13.34 9.10 12.71
CA PRO A 240 -13.36 7.66 12.42
C PRO A 240 -12.34 7.24 11.34
N LEU A 241 -12.06 8.12 10.36
CA LEU A 241 -11.05 7.90 9.33
C LEU A 241 -9.69 7.57 9.95
N PHE A 242 -9.22 8.36 10.91
CA PHE A 242 -7.91 8.22 11.55
C PHE A 242 -7.90 7.22 12.71
N ARG A 243 -9.03 6.57 12.96
CA ARG A 243 -9.19 5.51 13.97
C ARG A 243 -9.33 4.12 13.34
N GLY A 244 -8.96 3.97 12.07
CA GLY A 244 -8.94 2.70 11.36
C GLY A 244 -10.29 2.26 10.79
N GLN A 245 -11.29 3.15 10.69
CA GLN A 245 -12.57 2.79 10.10
C GLN A 245 -12.43 2.52 8.60
N ILE A 246 -13.19 1.54 8.12
CA ILE A 246 -13.43 1.27 6.70
C ILE A 246 -14.76 1.90 6.32
N PHE A 247 -14.79 2.55 5.17
CA PHE A 247 -15.97 3.20 4.59
C PHE A 247 -16.35 2.49 3.30
N THR A 248 -17.64 2.42 3.03
CA THR A 248 -18.12 2.07 1.70
C THR A 248 -17.79 3.18 0.70
N GLY A 249 -17.72 2.85 -0.58
CA GLY A 249 -17.48 3.85 -1.62
C GLY A 249 -18.54 4.96 -1.63
N ALA A 250 -19.78 4.64 -1.27
CA ALA A 250 -20.85 5.64 -1.15
C ALA A 250 -20.56 6.65 -0.02
N GLU A 251 -20.19 6.16 1.17
CA GLU A 251 -19.82 7.01 2.30
C GLU A 251 -18.56 7.82 2.01
N ALA A 252 -17.57 7.21 1.37
CA ALA A 252 -16.32 7.88 1.02
C ALA A 252 -16.51 9.03 0.01
N LEU A 253 -17.43 8.86 -0.95
CA LEU A 253 -17.83 9.94 -1.87
C LEU A 253 -18.53 11.09 -1.12
N GLU A 254 -19.46 10.77 -0.22
CA GLU A 254 -20.18 11.77 0.58
C GLU A 254 -19.23 12.56 1.49
N LEU A 255 -18.24 11.88 2.07
CA LEU A 255 -17.24 12.47 2.97
C LEU A 255 -16.06 13.13 2.25
N GLY A 256 -15.96 12.99 0.92
CA GLY A 256 -14.87 13.56 0.14
C GLY A 256 -13.53 12.82 0.27
N TYR A 257 -13.55 11.56 0.68
CA TYR A 257 -12.35 10.72 0.76
C TYR A 257 -11.97 10.07 -0.59
N VAL A 258 -12.90 10.12 -1.54
CA VAL A 258 -12.70 9.79 -2.95
C VAL A 258 -13.47 10.79 -3.80
N ASP A 259 -13.07 10.96 -5.06
CA ASP A 259 -13.57 12.07 -5.87
C ASP A 259 -14.78 11.71 -6.74
N GLU A 260 -14.81 10.50 -7.30
CA GLU A 260 -15.76 10.19 -8.37
C GLU A 260 -16.04 8.68 -8.50
N LEU A 261 -17.31 8.36 -8.82
CA LEU A 261 -17.68 7.04 -9.30
C LEU A 261 -17.39 6.97 -10.80
N GLY A 262 -16.57 5.99 -11.21
CA GLY A 262 -16.18 5.88 -12.61
C GLY A 262 -15.57 4.53 -12.95
N THR A 263 -15.11 4.41 -14.19
CA THR A 263 -14.43 3.23 -14.73
C THR A 263 -12.93 3.47 -14.84
N LEU A 264 -12.16 2.42 -15.11
CA LEU A 264 -10.74 2.56 -15.44
C LEU A 264 -10.54 3.47 -16.66
N GLN A 265 -11.46 3.42 -17.66
CA GLN A 265 -11.41 4.29 -18.82
C GLN A 265 -11.57 5.77 -18.44
N ASP A 266 -12.44 6.09 -17.45
CA ASP A 266 -12.62 7.45 -16.98
C ASP A 266 -11.36 7.98 -16.31
N ALA A 267 -10.70 7.16 -15.47
CA ALA A 267 -9.41 7.50 -14.85
C ALA A 267 -8.32 7.77 -15.90
N VAL A 268 -8.19 6.89 -16.90
CA VAL A 268 -7.21 7.04 -18.00
C VAL A 268 -7.53 8.30 -18.83
N THR A 269 -8.80 8.56 -19.13
CA THR A 269 -9.24 9.74 -19.88
C THR A 269 -8.94 11.03 -19.09
N TRP A 270 -9.18 11.02 -17.78
CA TRP A 270 -8.86 12.14 -16.91
C TRP A 270 -7.34 12.45 -16.91
N VAL A 271 -6.50 11.41 -16.78
CA VAL A 271 -5.03 11.55 -16.82
C VAL A 271 -4.59 12.19 -18.14
N LEU A 272 -5.08 11.70 -19.29
CA LEU A 272 -4.79 12.28 -20.59
C LEU A 272 -5.20 13.75 -20.68
N GLY A 273 -6.43 14.08 -20.26
CA GLY A 273 -6.96 15.44 -20.27
C GLY A 273 -6.12 16.38 -19.39
N ARG A 274 -5.69 15.91 -18.22
CA ARG A 274 -4.85 16.67 -17.29
C ARG A 274 -3.45 16.89 -17.86
N ALA A 275 -2.86 15.88 -18.51
CA ALA A 275 -1.56 16.01 -19.18
C ALA A 275 -1.59 17.07 -20.29
N ILE A 276 -2.63 17.05 -21.14
CA ILE A 276 -2.81 18.06 -22.20
C ILE A 276 -2.95 19.46 -21.61
N ALA A 277 -3.73 19.61 -20.54
CA ALA A 277 -3.90 20.90 -19.87
C ALA A 277 -2.58 21.41 -19.26
N ASN A 278 -1.78 20.54 -18.65
CA ASN A 278 -0.47 20.90 -18.10
C ASN A 278 0.50 21.36 -19.19
N GLN A 279 0.54 20.68 -20.34
CA GLN A 279 1.36 21.10 -21.50
C GLN A 279 0.92 22.47 -22.05
N ALA A 280 -0.40 22.72 -22.19
CA ALA A 280 -0.91 23.98 -22.64
C ALA A 280 -0.54 25.14 -21.70
N ASN A 281 -0.59 24.92 -20.38
CA ASN A 281 -0.21 25.92 -19.39
C ASN A 281 1.29 26.24 -19.43
N GLN A 282 2.16 25.24 -19.65
CA GLN A 282 3.59 25.43 -19.81
C GLN A 282 3.92 26.28 -21.05
N LEU A 283 3.22 26.03 -22.16
CA LEU A 283 3.40 26.78 -23.41
C LEU A 283 2.86 28.22 -23.32
N SER A 284 1.81 28.46 -22.53
CA SER A 284 1.21 29.81 -22.34
C SER A 284 1.92 30.67 -21.31
N GLY A 285 2.77 30.08 -20.46
CA GLY A 285 3.60 30.77 -19.49
C GLY A 285 4.96 31.24 -20.04
N LEU A 286 5.21 30.97 -21.32
CA LEU A 286 6.29 31.53 -22.13
C LEU A 286 5.83 32.80 -22.85
#